data_4f995eaca75e72922ac98419c72ea967
#
_entry.id   4f995eaca75e72922ac98419c72ea967
#
_cell.length_a   1.000
_cell.length_b   1.000
_cell.length_c   1.000
_cell.angle_alpha   90.00
_cell.angle_beta   90.00
_cell.angle_gamma   90.00
#
_symmetry.space_group_name_H-M   'P 1'
#
loop_
_entity.id
_entity.type
_entity.pdbx_description
1 polymer ?
#
loop_
_entity_poly.entity_id
_entity_poly.type
_entity_poly.pdbx_seq_one_letter_code
_entity_poly.pdbx_strand_id
1 'polypeptide(L)'
;VLRTKLANRECYLHEARDIDPLIRMAVGHYQFEAIHPFSDGNGRTGRILNSLFLIQEYFLTLPILYLSRYIINNKAEYYRLLLDITRSQAWEAWIIYLLKGIEETARWTTAKISVIRMLSALTITHVKQVAPKIYTRELVDLIFDLPYY
;
A
#
# COMPACT_ATOMS: atom_id res chain seq x y z
N VAL A 1 -27.61 -8.63 6.02
CA VAL A 1 -27.24 -7.49 5.15
C VAL A 1 -25.73 -7.27 5.14
N LEU A 2 -25.03 -7.03 6.28
CA LEU A 2 -23.59 -6.75 6.28
C LEU A 2 -22.76 -7.92 5.72
N ARG A 3 -22.98 -9.13 6.22
CA ARG A 3 -22.29 -10.34 5.75
C ARG A 3 -22.47 -10.58 4.25
N THR A 4 -23.67 -10.36 3.73
CA THR A 4 -23.97 -10.51 2.30
C THR A 4 -23.17 -9.51 1.47
N LYS A 5 -23.09 -8.24 1.90
CA LYS A 5 -22.29 -7.22 1.18
C LYS A 5 -20.80 -7.55 1.17
N LEU A 6 -20.26 -8.03 2.29
CA LEU A 6 -18.85 -8.46 2.37
C LEU A 6 -18.58 -9.69 1.50
N ALA A 7 -19.49 -10.69 1.50
CA ALA A 7 -19.39 -11.86 0.64
C ALA A 7 -19.43 -11.48 -0.85
N ASN A 8 -20.31 -10.56 -1.24
CA ASN A 8 -20.35 -10.07 -2.63
C ASN A 8 -19.06 -9.36 -3.05
N ARG A 9 -18.45 -8.58 -2.14
CA ARG A 9 -17.14 -7.97 -2.39
C ARG A 9 -16.06 -9.02 -2.57
N GLU A 10 -16.04 -10.02 -1.72
CA GLU A 10 -15.09 -11.14 -1.79
C GLU A 10 -15.22 -11.91 -3.11
N CYS A 11 -16.45 -12.28 -3.47
CA CYS A 11 -16.76 -12.91 -4.74
C CYS A 11 -16.27 -12.06 -5.92
N TYR A 12 -16.56 -10.75 -5.95
CA TYR A 12 -16.09 -9.87 -7.00
C TYR A 12 -14.56 -9.85 -7.11
N LEU A 13 -13.84 -9.75 -5.98
CA LEU A 13 -12.37 -9.71 -5.98
C LEU A 13 -11.73 -10.99 -6.53
N HIS A 14 -12.34 -12.15 -6.28
CA HIS A 14 -11.74 -13.44 -6.60
C HIS A 14 -12.27 -14.08 -7.89
N GLU A 15 -13.49 -13.79 -8.30
CA GLU A 15 -14.16 -14.44 -9.43
C GLU A 15 -14.14 -13.61 -10.72
N ALA A 16 -14.13 -12.27 -10.65
CA ALA A 16 -14.13 -11.39 -11.83
C ALA A 16 -12.74 -11.34 -12.49
N ARG A 17 -12.19 -12.49 -12.87
CA ARG A 17 -10.81 -12.64 -13.37
C ARG A 17 -10.59 -12.10 -14.79
N ASP A 18 -11.63 -11.77 -15.50
CA ASP A 18 -11.65 -11.05 -16.77
C ASP A 18 -11.35 -9.55 -16.62
N ILE A 19 -11.43 -9.02 -15.40
CA ILE A 19 -11.11 -7.62 -15.07
C ILE A 19 -9.70 -7.52 -14.53
N ASP A 20 -8.95 -6.49 -14.96
CA ASP A 20 -7.61 -6.19 -14.46
C ASP A 20 -7.57 -6.13 -12.93
N PRO A 21 -6.60 -6.78 -12.26
CA PRO A 21 -6.53 -6.84 -10.81
C PRO A 21 -6.48 -5.47 -10.13
N LEU A 22 -5.81 -4.48 -10.72
CA LEU A 22 -5.74 -3.13 -10.14
C LEU A 22 -7.10 -2.43 -10.19
N ILE A 23 -7.89 -2.68 -11.23
CA ILE A 23 -9.27 -2.19 -11.34
C ILE A 23 -10.15 -2.91 -10.30
N ARG A 24 -10.04 -4.24 -10.17
CA ARG A 24 -10.76 -5.00 -9.13
C ARG A 24 -10.45 -4.47 -7.74
N MET A 25 -9.18 -4.20 -7.45
CA MET A 25 -8.77 -3.62 -6.18
C MET A 25 -9.41 -2.24 -5.95
N ALA A 26 -9.42 -1.37 -6.96
CA ALA A 26 -10.01 -0.03 -6.84
C ALA A 26 -11.50 -0.08 -6.54
N VAL A 27 -12.24 -0.94 -7.23
CA VAL A 27 -13.68 -1.16 -7.00
C VAL A 27 -13.92 -1.80 -5.63
N GLY A 28 -13.13 -2.83 -5.29
CA GLY A 28 -13.21 -3.51 -3.99
C GLY A 28 -12.88 -2.60 -2.80
N HIS A 29 -11.97 -1.63 -2.99
CA HIS A 29 -11.66 -0.62 -1.98
C HIS A 29 -12.86 0.30 -1.74
N TYR A 30 -13.48 0.85 -2.82
CA TYR A 30 -14.71 1.63 -2.70
C TYR A 30 -15.81 0.85 -2.00
N GLN A 31 -16.04 -0.40 -2.41
CA GLN A 31 -17.08 -1.23 -1.78
C GLN A 31 -16.85 -1.39 -0.28
N PHE A 32 -15.60 -1.60 0.15
CA PHE A 32 -15.27 -1.73 1.57
C PHE A 32 -15.56 -0.44 2.34
N GLU A 33 -15.14 0.70 1.80
CA GLU A 33 -15.41 2.02 2.41
C GLU A 33 -16.92 2.32 2.45
N ALA A 34 -17.67 1.96 1.41
CA ALA A 34 -19.12 2.14 1.37
C ALA A 34 -19.91 1.19 2.30
N ILE A 35 -19.42 -0.04 2.51
CA ILE A 35 -20.00 -0.99 3.47
C ILE A 35 -19.77 -0.52 4.91
N HIS A 36 -18.59 0.02 5.17
CA HIS A 36 -18.16 0.59 6.46
C HIS A 36 -18.41 -0.36 7.64
N PRO A 37 -17.80 -1.57 7.65
CA PRO A 37 -18.18 -2.64 8.55
C PRO A 37 -17.85 -2.42 10.03
N PHE A 38 -16.92 -1.53 10.34
CA PHE A 38 -16.43 -1.28 11.70
C PHE A 38 -16.84 0.09 12.20
N SER A 39 -16.92 0.26 13.51
CA SER A 39 -17.16 1.56 14.17
C SER A 39 -15.96 2.51 14.00
N ASP A 40 -14.74 1.99 13.91
CA ASP A 40 -13.50 2.74 13.63
C ASP A 40 -12.51 1.87 12.84
N GLY A 41 -11.56 2.52 12.19
CA GLY A 41 -10.47 1.86 11.49
C GLY A 41 -10.78 1.35 10.09
N ASN A 42 -11.96 1.63 9.52
CA ASN A 42 -12.33 1.16 8.17
C ASN A 42 -11.29 1.55 7.11
N GLY A 43 -10.89 2.80 7.04
CA GLY A 43 -9.88 3.24 6.07
C GLY A 43 -8.51 2.57 6.25
N ARG A 44 -8.08 2.29 7.49
CA ARG A 44 -6.85 1.52 7.77
C ARG A 44 -6.98 0.09 7.27
N THR A 45 -8.07 -0.58 7.62
CA THR A 45 -8.37 -1.95 7.20
C THR A 45 -8.49 -2.05 5.68
N GLY A 46 -9.21 -1.13 5.02
CA GLY A 46 -9.35 -1.10 3.56
C GLY A 46 -7.98 -1.02 2.85
N ARG A 47 -7.06 -0.19 3.36
CA ARG A 47 -5.70 -0.09 2.78
C ARG A 47 -4.84 -1.33 3.03
N ILE A 48 -4.99 -1.98 4.19
CA ILE A 48 -4.34 -3.28 4.45
C ILE A 48 -4.86 -4.34 3.49
N LEU A 49 -6.18 -4.41 3.30
CA LEU A 49 -6.80 -5.34 2.35
C LEU A 49 -6.30 -5.13 0.91
N ASN A 50 -6.09 -3.88 0.49
CA ASN A 50 -5.47 -3.60 -0.80
C ASN A 50 -4.06 -4.19 -0.92
N SER A 51 -3.22 -4.01 0.10
CA SER A 51 -1.85 -4.56 0.10
C SER A 51 -1.86 -6.09 0.07
N LEU A 52 -2.75 -6.74 0.83
CA LEU A 52 -2.91 -8.19 0.81
C LEU A 52 -3.41 -8.71 -0.55
N PHE A 53 -4.36 -7.99 -1.16
CA PHE A 53 -4.84 -8.33 -2.50
C PHE A 53 -3.74 -8.22 -3.55
N LEU A 54 -2.90 -7.18 -3.49
CA LEU A 54 -1.76 -7.03 -4.40
C LEU A 54 -0.70 -8.14 -4.23
N ILE A 55 -0.53 -8.66 -3.01
CA ILE A 55 0.32 -9.83 -2.76
C ILE A 55 -0.30 -11.08 -3.39
N GLN A 56 -1.60 -11.29 -3.19
CA GLN A 56 -2.34 -12.43 -3.74
C GLN A 56 -2.32 -12.45 -5.28
N GLU A 57 -2.39 -11.27 -5.90
CA GLU A 57 -2.31 -11.13 -7.37
C GLU A 57 -0.86 -11.02 -7.88
N TYR A 58 0.14 -11.32 -7.05
CA TYR A 58 1.57 -11.37 -7.39
C TYR A 58 2.20 -10.03 -7.83
N PHE A 59 1.56 -8.89 -7.54
CA PHE A 59 2.16 -7.57 -7.76
C PHE A 59 3.19 -7.20 -6.68
N LEU A 60 3.05 -7.78 -5.49
CA LEU A 60 3.95 -7.57 -4.36
C LEU A 60 4.35 -8.91 -3.74
N THR A 61 5.56 -8.97 -3.21
CA THR A 61 6.01 -10.09 -2.34
C THR A 61 5.85 -9.77 -0.86
N LEU A 62 5.82 -8.48 -0.50
CA LEU A 62 5.67 -7.99 0.87
C LEU A 62 4.67 -6.83 0.88
N PRO A 63 3.96 -6.57 2.00
CA PRO A 63 2.95 -5.50 2.11
C PRO A 63 3.59 -4.11 2.28
N ILE A 64 4.53 -3.74 1.41
CA ILE A 64 5.33 -2.51 1.51
C ILE A 64 4.72 -1.30 0.78
N LEU A 65 3.59 -1.47 0.09
CA LEU A 65 2.92 -0.37 -0.61
C LEU A 65 2.12 0.49 0.38
N TYR A 66 2.72 1.56 0.89
CA TYR A 66 2.09 2.45 1.86
C TYR A 66 1.16 3.48 1.20
N LEU A 67 0.04 3.00 0.63
CA LEU A 67 -0.96 3.82 -0.07
C LEU A 67 -1.56 4.93 0.82
N SER A 68 -1.49 4.76 2.15
CA SER A 68 -1.95 5.79 3.10
C SER A 68 -1.27 7.14 2.89
N ARG A 69 0.02 7.16 2.51
CA ARG A 69 0.75 8.40 2.24
C ARG A 69 0.10 9.21 1.13
N TYR A 70 -0.23 8.55 0.01
CA TYR A 70 -0.89 9.20 -1.12
C TYR A 70 -2.29 9.72 -0.75
N ILE A 71 -3.09 8.88 -0.10
CA ILE A 71 -4.46 9.23 0.30
C ILE A 71 -4.46 10.40 1.29
N ILE A 72 -3.55 10.44 2.26
CA ILE A 72 -3.47 11.54 3.24
C ILE A 72 -3.10 12.85 2.53
N ASN A 73 -2.16 12.83 1.60
CA ASN A 73 -1.75 14.01 0.85
C ASN A 73 -2.84 14.51 -0.12
N ASN A 74 -3.75 13.63 -0.56
CA ASN A 74 -4.83 13.92 -1.50
C ASN A 74 -6.22 13.65 -0.88
N LYS A 75 -6.36 13.91 0.42
CA LYS A 75 -7.53 13.50 1.21
C LYS A 75 -8.85 14.10 0.72
N ALA A 76 -8.86 15.37 0.35
CA ALA A 76 -10.06 16.05 -0.12
C ALA A 76 -10.58 15.41 -1.41
N GLU A 77 -9.69 15.10 -2.35
CA GLU A 77 -10.04 14.44 -3.60
C GLU A 77 -10.51 12.99 -3.37
N TYR A 78 -9.87 12.26 -2.48
CA TYR A 78 -10.29 10.91 -2.10
C TYR A 78 -11.77 10.86 -1.68
N TYR A 79 -12.18 11.73 -0.74
CA TYR A 79 -13.56 11.75 -0.28
C TYR A 79 -14.53 12.28 -1.32
N ARG A 80 -14.13 13.25 -2.13
CA ARG A 80 -14.94 13.74 -3.25
C ARG A 80 -15.24 12.61 -4.22
N LEU A 81 -14.24 11.85 -4.64
CA LEU A 81 -14.40 10.75 -5.59
C LEU A 81 -15.24 9.59 -5.04
N LEU A 82 -15.11 9.25 -3.75
CA LEU A 82 -16.00 8.28 -3.09
C LEU A 82 -17.47 8.74 -3.18
N LEU A 83 -17.71 10.02 -2.96
CA LEU A 83 -19.05 10.60 -3.04
C LEU A 83 -19.58 10.64 -4.48
N ASP A 84 -18.73 10.94 -5.45
CA ASP A 84 -19.08 11.00 -6.87
C ASP A 84 -19.49 9.62 -7.40
N ILE A 85 -18.85 8.53 -6.96
CA ILE A 85 -19.31 7.17 -7.28
C ILE A 85 -20.72 6.94 -6.72
N THR A 86 -20.94 7.30 -5.46
CA THR A 86 -22.22 7.10 -4.79
C THR A 86 -23.35 7.87 -5.48
N ARG A 87 -23.07 9.09 -5.98
CA ARG A 87 -24.08 10.00 -6.56
C ARG A 87 -24.29 9.80 -8.05
N SER A 88 -23.23 9.56 -8.80
CA SER A 88 -23.24 9.60 -10.26
C SER A 88 -22.58 8.42 -10.95
N GLN A 89 -22.16 7.38 -10.21
CA GLN A 89 -21.44 6.22 -10.75
C GLN A 89 -20.13 6.58 -11.49
N ALA A 90 -19.44 7.64 -11.04
CA ALA A 90 -18.22 8.15 -11.66
C ALA A 90 -16.99 7.28 -11.36
N TRP A 91 -17.00 6.04 -11.86
CA TRP A 91 -15.96 5.03 -11.60
C TRP A 91 -14.60 5.37 -12.19
N GLU A 92 -14.58 5.92 -13.40
CA GLU A 92 -13.31 6.18 -14.11
C GLU A 92 -12.37 7.07 -13.33
N ALA A 93 -12.86 8.22 -12.85
CA ALA A 93 -12.06 9.16 -12.08
C ALA A 93 -11.51 8.55 -10.79
N TRP A 94 -12.28 7.72 -10.11
CA TRP A 94 -11.87 6.98 -8.93
C TRP A 94 -10.79 5.95 -9.23
N ILE A 95 -10.97 5.13 -10.25
CA ILE A 95 -10.01 4.12 -10.67
C ILE A 95 -8.68 4.78 -11.02
N ILE A 96 -8.70 5.85 -11.84
CA ILE A 96 -7.50 6.61 -12.21
C ILE A 96 -6.82 7.19 -10.97
N TYR A 97 -7.57 7.74 -10.02
CA TYR A 97 -7.03 8.26 -8.76
C TYR A 97 -6.24 7.18 -8.00
N LEU A 98 -6.81 5.99 -7.82
CA LEU A 98 -6.13 4.91 -7.11
C LEU A 98 -4.93 4.36 -7.89
N LEU A 99 -5.01 4.23 -9.20
CA LEU A 99 -3.88 3.81 -10.04
C LEU A 99 -2.70 4.78 -9.94
N LYS A 100 -2.96 6.09 -9.98
CA LYS A 100 -1.94 7.12 -9.73
C LYS A 100 -1.35 6.99 -8.32
N GLY A 101 -2.18 6.74 -7.32
CA GLY A 101 -1.73 6.52 -5.95
C GLY A 101 -0.81 5.31 -5.81
N ILE A 102 -1.11 4.21 -6.50
CA ILE A 102 -0.25 3.02 -6.56
C ILE A 102 1.08 3.37 -7.23
N GLU A 103 1.04 4.01 -8.41
CA GLU A 103 2.24 4.38 -9.16
C GLU A 103 3.17 5.30 -8.35
N GLU A 104 2.64 6.39 -7.81
CA GLU A 104 3.44 7.34 -7.02
C GLU A 104 4.01 6.69 -5.76
N THR A 105 3.21 5.87 -5.07
CA THR A 105 3.66 5.16 -3.87
C THR A 105 4.73 4.13 -4.20
N ALA A 106 4.59 3.38 -5.29
CA ALA A 106 5.57 2.40 -5.74
C ALA A 106 6.90 3.08 -6.11
N ARG A 107 6.87 4.18 -6.86
CA ARG A 107 8.05 4.98 -7.21
C ARG A 107 8.76 5.51 -5.96
N TRP A 108 8.00 6.06 -5.02
CA TRP A 108 8.54 6.57 -3.76
C TRP A 108 9.17 5.45 -2.92
N THR A 109 8.49 4.31 -2.77
CA THR A 109 9.00 3.16 -2.01
C THR A 109 10.30 2.62 -2.63
N THR A 110 10.34 2.46 -3.94
CA THR A 110 11.53 2.01 -4.68
C THR A 110 12.71 2.97 -4.47
N ALA A 111 12.46 4.27 -4.56
CA ALA A 111 13.49 5.28 -4.31
C ALA A 111 14.01 5.20 -2.86
N LYS A 112 13.12 5.03 -1.87
CA LYS A 112 13.52 4.86 -0.45
C LYS A 112 14.35 3.62 -0.23
N ILE A 113 13.97 2.49 -0.79
CA ILE A 113 14.75 1.24 -0.70
C ILE A 113 16.15 1.43 -1.30
N SER A 114 16.25 2.11 -2.45
CA SER A 114 17.53 2.39 -3.10
C SER A 114 18.45 3.25 -2.22
N VAL A 115 17.90 4.29 -1.58
CA VAL A 115 18.64 5.15 -0.66
C VAL A 115 19.11 4.38 0.58
N ILE A 116 18.25 3.55 1.17
CA ILE A 116 18.60 2.72 2.34
C ILE A 116 19.72 1.74 1.98
N ARG A 117 19.65 1.08 0.81
CA ARG A 117 20.70 0.18 0.33
C ARG A 117 22.04 0.90 0.14
N MET A 118 22.01 2.09 -0.45
CA MET A 118 23.21 2.90 -0.62
C MET A 118 23.81 3.31 0.74
N LEU A 119 22.97 3.76 1.67
CA LEU A 119 23.41 4.14 3.02
C LEU A 119 24.01 2.95 3.76
N SER A 120 23.40 1.77 3.68
CA SER A 120 23.95 0.54 4.27
C SER A 120 25.35 0.22 3.70
N ALA A 121 25.52 0.30 2.39
CA ALA A 121 26.82 0.06 1.75
C ALA A 121 27.90 1.07 2.18
N LEU A 122 27.54 2.35 2.27
CA LEU A 122 28.44 3.40 2.77
C LEU A 122 28.81 3.18 4.24
N THR A 123 27.83 2.80 5.08
CA THR A 123 28.05 2.51 6.50
C THR A 123 29.00 1.33 6.66
N ILE A 124 28.84 0.25 5.90
CA ILE A 124 29.77 -0.90 5.89
C ILE A 124 31.18 -0.43 5.60
N THR A 125 31.37 0.37 4.55
CA THR A 125 32.68 0.86 4.15
C THR A 125 33.32 1.75 5.23
N HIS A 126 32.52 2.67 5.79
CA HIS A 126 32.94 3.58 6.83
C HIS A 126 33.38 2.83 8.11
N VAL A 127 32.57 1.90 8.62
CA VAL A 127 32.85 1.14 9.84
C VAL A 127 34.10 0.28 9.65
N LYS A 128 34.31 -0.32 8.48
CA LYS A 128 35.56 -1.05 8.17
C LYS A 128 36.82 -0.17 8.26
N GLN A 129 36.71 1.10 7.88
CA GLN A 129 37.86 2.03 7.91
C GLN A 129 38.12 2.58 9.30
N VAL A 130 37.06 3.01 10.01
CA VAL A 130 37.20 3.73 11.29
C VAL A 130 37.32 2.77 12.48
N ALA A 131 36.63 1.64 12.44
CA ALA A 131 36.56 0.69 13.55
C ALA A 131 36.68 -0.78 13.10
N PRO A 132 37.79 -1.16 12.44
CA PRO A 132 37.91 -2.50 11.85
C PRO A 132 37.86 -3.64 12.88
N LYS A 133 38.18 -3.36 14.14
CA LYS A 133 38.19 -4.38 15.22
C LYS A 133 36.77 -4.77 15.68
N ILE A 134 35.78 -3.88 15.50
CA ILE A 134 34.39 -4.14 15.92
C ILE A 134 33.47 -4.38 14.72
N TYR A 135 33.98 -4.24 13.50
CA TYR A 135 33.18 -4.47 12.31
C TYR A 135 32.75 -5.93 12.22
N THR A 136 31.45 -6.14 12.19
CA THR A 136 30.81 -7.35 11.68
C THR A 136 29.66 -6.96 10.76
N ARG A 137 29.28 -7.86 9.88
CA ARG A 137 28.12 -7.61 8.98
C ARG A 137 26.84 -7.48 9.80
N GLU A 138 26.70 -8.33 10.80
CA GLU A 138 25.54 -8.39 11.69
C GLU A 138 25.35 -7.09 12.48
N LEU A 139 26.48 -6.45 12.90
CA LEU A 139 26.41 -5.15 13.58
C LEU A 139 25.77 -4.08 12.69
N VAL A 140 26.15 -4.03 11.41
CA VAL A 140 25.58 -3.04 10.49
C VAL A 140 24.13 -3.39 10.15
N ASP A 141 23.84 -4.65 9.89
CA ASP A 141 22.48 -5.09 9.62
C ASP A 141 21.54 -4.77 10.81
N LEU A 142 22.00 -4.96 12.05
CA LEU A 142 21.25 -4.61 13.26
C LEU A 142 20.92 -3.10 13.35
N ILE A 143 21.87 -2.23 12.98
CA ILE A 143 21.65 -0.76 12.96
C ILE A 143 20.54 -0.38 11.97
N PHE A 144 20.40 -1.12 10.87
CA PHE A 144 19.37 -0.86 9.87
C PHE A 144 18.03 -1.55 10.18
N ASP A 145 18.05 -2.64 10.93
CA ASP A 145 16.83 -3.35 11.37
C ASP A 145 16.15 -2.64 12.54
N LEU A 146 16.92 -1.98 13.41
CA LEU A 146 16.43 -1.31 14.62
C LEU A 146 16.82 0.18 14.64
N PRO A 147 16.26 1.02 13.75
CA PRO A 147 16.67 2.42 13.57
C PRO A 147 16.31 3.35 14.74
N TYR A 148 15.69 2.85 15.80
CA TYR A 148 15.18 3.64 16.94
C TYR A 148 15.93 3.40 18.25
N TYR A 149 17.11 2.77 18.21
CA TYR A 149 18.00 2.61 19.37
C TYR A 149 19.29 3.40 19.20
#